data_1fda6bad1d2ab3bb33db068b9435c255
#
_entry.id   1fda6bad1d2ab3bb33db068b9435c255
#
_cell.length_a   1.000
_cell.length_b   1.000
_cell.length_c   1.000
_cell.angle_alpha   90.00
_cell.angle_beta   90.00
_cell.angle_gamma   90.00
#
_symmetry.space_group_name_H-M   'P 1'
#
loop_
_entity.id
_entity.type
_entity.pdbx_description
1 polymer ?
#
loop_
_entity_poly.entity_id
_entity_poly.type
_entity_poly.pdbx_seq_one_letter_code
_entity_poly.pdbx_strand_id
1 'polypeptide(L)'
;AFRNLMLESNVLAIDVLSSIDDLEYTSVIQALKEFEYRVCDTLDVKDRFQPTPIRIADDDDMHIRFDDEDIPRALHQLKKMYPEQYYQFEDAVYSLFPDFSSIDIQAHELNLGERKSLRLVYSNAIDQKDDNIPQNDNIPPVPFHLKDKVYRVTIFSDALNQPVSLASMSTGTKRIFWLLANIFIASCNHVSCIGIEELETSIHPKMLKDLLSIISETLENTCLVISSHSPYLVQYLKPRQLYVGSMQELGIAQFRRIASTKEKKLLNAARSYGLSVGEYLFELMSGESSSFQTLQNYLEGF
;
A
#
# COMPACT_ATOMS: atom_id res chain seq x y z
N ALA A 1 13.50 -22.05 30.87
CA ALA A 1 12.07 -21.70 31.13
C ALA A 1 11.48 -20.86 29.98
N PHE A 2 12.11 -19.78 29.57
CA PHE A 2 11.63 -18.87 28.50
C PHE A 2 11.42 -19.56 27.15
N ARG A 3 12.38 -20.40 26.73
CA ARG A 3 12.32 -21.13 25.48
C ARG A 3 11.16 -22.12 25.42
N ASN A 4 10.81 -22.74 26.52
CA ASN A 4 9.69 -23.69 26.57
C ASN A 4 8.35 -22.98 26.55
N LEU A 5 8.24 -21.81 27.19
CA LEU A 5 7.01 -20.98 27.16
C LEU A 5 6.66 -20.53 25.77
N MET A 6 7.66 -20.20 24.94
CA MET A 6 7.44 -19.76 23.55
C MET A 6 7.09 -20.90 22.59
N LEU A 7 7.48 -22.14 22.92
CA LEU A 7 7.18 -23.32 22.10
C LEU A 7 5.77 -23.88 22.38
N GLU A 8 5.19 -23.59 23.53
CA GLU A 8 3.90 -24.13 23.96
C GLU A 8 2.73 -23.14 23.83
N SER A 9 3.00 -21.86 23.56
CA SER A 9 1.98 -20.83 23.43
C SER A 9 1.98 -20.19 22.02
N ASN A 10 0.79 -19.95 21.47
CA ASN A 10 0.60 -19.13 20.25
C ASN A 10 0.77 -17.62 20.53
N VAL A 11 1.46 -17.24 21.59
CA VAL A 11 1.68 -15.87 22.00
C VAL A 11 3.00 -15.38 21.41
N LEU A 12 3.01 -14.18 20.84
CA LEU A 12 4.22 -13.57 20.30
C LEU A 12 5.24 -13.33 21.43
N ALA A 13 6.52 -13.58 21.13
CA ALA A 13 7.62 -13.36 22.08
C ALA A 13 7.60 -11.97 22.71
N ILE A 14 7.22 -10.95 21.94
CA ILE A 14 7.16 -9.57 22.38
C ILE A 14 6.06 -9.34 23.43
N ASP A 15 4.93 -10.04 23.34
CA ASP A 15 3.85 -9.93 24.33
C ASP A 15 4.26 -10.54 25.65
N VAL A 16 4.99 -11.67 25.63
CA VAL A 16 5.55 -12.28 26.82
C VAL A 16 6.60 -11.37 27.47
N LEU A 17 7.50 -10.80 26.65
CA LEU A 17 8.54 -9.88 27.12
C LEU A 17 7.94 -8.60 27.71
N SER A 18 6.89 -8.06 27.09
CA SER A 18 6.23 -6.84 27.57
C SER A 18 5.46 -7.02 28.89
N SER A 19 5.14 -8.27 29.27
CA SER A 19 4.48 -8.58 30.55
C SER A 19 5.44 -8.76 31.75
N ILE A 20 6.76 -8.71 31.49
CA ILE A 20 7.78 -8.85 32.52
C ILE A 20 8.23 -7.45 32.96
N ASP A 21 7.90 -7.06 34.18
CA ASP A 21 8.40 -5.84 34.81
C ASP A 21 9.92 -5.94 35.04
N ASP A 22 10.61 -4.79 35.03
CA ASP A 22 12.05 -4.67 35.29
C ASP A 22 13.02 -5.25 34.27
N LEU A 23 12.62 -5.31 32.98
CA LEU A 23 13.54 -5.63 31.90
C LEU A 23 14.41 -4.41 31.52
N GLU A 24 15.72 -4.66 31.32
CA GLU A 24 16.69 -3.64 30.88
C GLU A 24 16.29 -2.95 29.58
N TYR A 25 15.50 -3.62 28.72
CA TYR A 25 15.08 -3.15 27.40
C TYR A 25 13.58 -2.85 27.29
N THR A 26 12.91 -2.50 28.39
CA THR A 26 11.45 -2.26 28.40
C THR A 26 11.02 -1.22 27.37
N SER A 27 11.78 -0.13 27.21
CA SER A 27 11.47 0.92 26.21
C SER A 27 11.58 0.41 24.76
N VAL A 28 12.53 -0.47 24.47
CA VAL A 28 12.69 -1.08 23.14
C VAL A 28 11.57 -2.06 22.86
N ILE A 29 11.20 -2.86 23.86
CA ILE A 29 10.10 -3.83 23.76
C ILE A 29 8.78 -3.09 23.53
N GLN A 30 8.53 -1.99 24.23
CA GLN A 30 7.37 -1.16 24.05
C GLN A 30 7.34 -0.53 22.65
N ALA A 31 8.45 0.03 22.18
CA ALA A 31 8.55 0.59 20.84
C ALA A 31 8.31 -0.46 19.72
N LEU A 32 8.79 -1.70 19.93
CA LEU A 32 8.52 -2.80 19.01
C LEU A 32 7.04 -3.24 19.02
N LYS A 33 6.39 -3.17 20.18
CA LYS A 33 4.97 -3.50 20.33
C LYS A 33 4.06 -2.44 19.68
N GLU A 34 4.47 -1.19 19.74
CA GLU A 34 3.80 -0.04 19.10
C GLU A 34 4.15 0.13 17.62
N PHE A 35 5.07 -0.72 17.09
CA PHE A 35 5.48 -0.63 15.71
C PHE A 35 4.36 -1.12 14.80
N GLU A 36 3.75 -0.19 14.09
CA GLU A 36 2.75 -0.46 13.07
C GLU A 36 3.37 -0.42 11.68
N TYR A 37 3.06 -1.40 10.85
CA TYR A 37 3.50 -1.45 9.46
C TYR A 37 2.32 -1.68 8.52
N ARG A 38 2.47 -1.20 7.28
CA ARG A 38 1.51 -1.39 6.22
C ARG A 38 2.21 -1.79 4.93
N VAL A 39 1.65 -2.75 4.20
CA VAL A 39 2.15 -3.15 2.89
C VAL A 39 1.11 -2.85 1.83
N CYS A 40 1.52 -2.13 0.80
CA CYS A 40 0.72 -1.80 -0.38
C CYS A 40 1.21 -2.65 -1.56
N ASP A 41 0.76 -3.90 -1.63
CA ASP A 41 1.18 -4.92 -2.58
C ASP A 41 0.19 -5.12 -3.76
N THR A 42 -0.98 -4.49 -3.69
CA THR A 42 -2.01 -4.63 -4.72
C THR A 42 -1.60 -3.88 -5.99
N LEU A 43 -1.26 -4.61 -7.05
CA LEU A 43 -0.90 -4.04 -8.36
C LEU A 43 -2.12 -3.71 -9.22
N ASP A 44 -3.14 -4.56 -9.19
CA ASP A 44 -4.42 -4.30 -9.85
C ASP A 44 -5.46 -3.77 -8.86
N VAL A 45 -5.65 -2.45 -8.92
CA VAL A 45 -6.61 -1.73 -8.05
C VAL A 45 -7.99 -1.57 -8.70
N LYS A 46 -8.26 -2.29 -9.80
CA LYS A 46 -9.45 -2.07 -10.63
C LYS A 46 -10.75 -2.18 -9.86
N ASP A 47 -10.86 -3.17 -9.00
CA ASP A 47 -12.10 -3.46 -8.27
C ASP A 47 -12.21 -2.68 -6.96
N ARG A 48 -11.12 -2.05 -6.50
CA ARG A 48 -11.05 -1.29 -5.24
C ARG A 48 -11.88 0.00 -5.23
N PHE A 49 -12.35 0.43 -6.40
CA PHE A 49 -13.16 1.63 -6.59
C PHE A 49 -14.62 1.34 -6.90
N GLN A 50 -15.00 0.07 -6.96
CA GLN A 50 -16.39 -0.33 -7.17
C GLN A 50 -17.17 -0.17 -5.85
N PRO A 51 -18.42 0.32 -5.92
CA PRO A 51 -19.28 0.32 -4.75
C PRO A 51 -19.49 -1.11 -4.24
N THR A 52 -18.99 -1.41 -3.06
CA THR A 52 -19.07 -2.76 -2.48
C THR A 52 -20.13 -2.78 -1.38
N PRO A 53 -21.26 -3.46 -1.57
CA PRO A 53 -22.33 -3.52 -0.57
C PRO A 53 -22.06 -4.52 0.56
N ILE A 54 -20.99 -5.28 0.50
CA ILE A 54 -20.64 -6.35 1.44
C ILE A 54 -19.43 -5.99 2.25
N ARG A 55 -19.38 -6.47 3.49
CA ARG A 55 -18.25 -6.39 4.40
C ARG A 55 -17.98 -7.74 5.04
N ILE A 56 -16.74 -8.19 5.07
CA ILE A 56 -16.35 -9.51 5.57
C ILE A 56 -15.93 -9.47 7.06
N ALA A 57 -15.66 -8.32 7.65
CA ALA A 57 -15.17 -8.20 9.02
C ALA A 57 -16.01 -7.29 9.90
N ASP A 58 -16.10 -7.64 11.19
CA ASP A 58 -16.59 -6.77 12.24
C ASP A 58 -15.65 -5.58 12.41
N ASP A 59 -16.14 -4.41 12.07
CA ASP A 59 -15.41 -3.17 12.29
C ASP A 59 -16.05 -2.38 13.42
N ASP A 60 -15.34 -2.20 14.47
CA ASP A 60 -15.55 -1.07 15.36
C ASP A 60 -15.30 0.23 14.56
N ASP A 61 -16.36 1.03 14.39
CA ASP A 61 -16.34 2.30 13.63
C ASP A 61 -15.42 3.39 14.25
N MET A 62 -14.67 3.06 15.29
CA MET A 62 -13.90 4.04 16.08
C MET A 62 -12.53 4.40 15.48
N HIS A 63 -12.00 3.61 14.56
CA HIS A 63 -10.73 3.93 13.88
C HIS A 63 -10.91 3.87 12.36
N ILE A 64 -10.25 4.78 11.63
CA ILE A 64 -10.13 4.63 10.19
C ILE A 64 -9.26 3.41 9.94
N ARG A 65 -9.88 2.24 9.87
CA ARG A 65 -9.24 1.07 9.28
C ARG A 65 -9.33 1.25 7.78
N PHE A 66 -8.19 1.35 7.16
CA PHE A 66 -8.14 1.35 5.70
C PHE A 66 -8.59 -0.02 5.22
N ASP A 67 -9.75 -0.04 4.55
CA ASP A 67 -10.26 -1.19 3.85
C ASP A 67 -9.75 -1.11 2.42
N ASP A 68 -8.76 -1.93 2.07
CA ASP A 68 -8.17 -1.98 0.73
C ASP A 68 -9.19 -2.33 -0.34
N GLU A 69 -10.35 -2.84 0.06
CA GLU A 69 -11.42 -3.24 -0.83
C GLU A 69 -12.44 -2.14 -1.11
N ASP A 70 -12.43 -1.01 -0.37
CA ASP A 70 -13.43 0.05 -0.50
C ASP A 70 -12.81 1.45 -0.37
N ILE A 71 -12.03 1.84 -1.37
CA ILE A 71 -11.39 3.17 -1.43
C ILE A 71 -12.40 4.32 -1.33
N PRO A 72 -13.56 4.31 -2.01
CA PRO A 72 -14.56 5.35 -1.85
C PRO A 72 -15.01 5.56 -0.39
N ARG A 73 -15.18 4.49 0.36
CA ARG A 73 -15.51 4.55 1.79
C ARG A 73 -14.37 5.13 2.61
N ALA A 74 -13.16 4.65 2.39
CA ALA A 74 -11.96 5.12 3.09
C ALA A 74 -11.74 6.63 2.87
N LEU A 75 -11.91 7.13 1.65
CA LEU A 75 -11.83 8.56 1.35
C LEU A 75 -12.96 9.36 1.99
N HIS A 76 -14.19 8.81 2.05
CA HIS A 76 -15.28 9.46 2.77
C HIS A 76 -14.99 9.57 4.27
N GLN A 77 -14.44 8.52 4.87
CA GLN A 77 -14.04 8.52 6.28
C GLN A 77 -12.90 9.53 6.53
N LEU A 78 -11.89 9.57 5.65
CA LEU A 78 -10.81 10.54 5.71
C LEU A 78 -11.37 11.97 5.68
N LYS A 79 -12.26 12.28 4.74
CA LYS A 79 -12.93 13.58 4.64
C LYS A 79 -13.69 13.99 5.91
N LYS A 80 -14.36 13.01 6.53
CA LYS A 80 -15.20 13.25 7.72
C LYS A 80 -14.38 13.39 8.99
N MET A 81 -13.34 12.59 9.18
CA MET A 81 -12.58 12.52 10.44
C MET A 81 -11.32 13.36 10.42
N TYR A 82 -10.71 13.54 9.26
CA TYR A 82 -9.46 14.27 9.08
C TYR A 82 -9.57 15.23 7.88
N PRO A 83 -10.40 16.29 7.97
CA PRO A 83 -10.69 17.19 6.85
C PRO A 83 -9.44 17.90 6.32
N GLU A 84 -8.49 18.26 7.17
CA GLU A 84 -7.24 18.91 6.75
C GLU A 84 -6.38 17.97 5.88
N GLN A 85 -6.22 16.72 6.30
CA GLN A 85 -5.51 15.70 5.53
C GLN A 85 -6.24 15.34 4.23
N TYR A 86 -7.57 15.38 4.25
CA TYR A 86 -8.35 15.20 3.04
C TYR A 86 -8.14 16.34 2.04
N TYR A 87 -8.06 17.61 2.48
CA TYR A 87 -7.72 18.73 1.60
C TYR A 87 -6.31 18.57 1.02
N GLN A 88 -5.34 18.15 1.83
CA GLN A 88 -3.99 17.85 1.32
C GLN A 88 -4.01 16.72 0.30
N PHE A 89 -4.84 15.70 0.50
CA PHE A 89 -5.07 14.64 -0.48
C PHE A 89 -5.65 15.20 -1.79
N GLU A 90 -6.66 16.07 -1.73
CA GLU A 90 -7.22 16.72 -2.93
C GLU A 90 -6.17 17.57 -3.66
N ASP A 91 -5.40 18.38 -2.94
CA ASP A 91 -4.31 19.18 -3.49
C ASP A 91 -3.25 18.30 -4.19
N ALA A 92 -2.90 17.19 -3.58
CA ALA A 92 -1.99 16.20 -4.17
C ALA A 92 -2.54 15.62 -5.47
N VAL A 93 -3.83 15.28 -5.50
CA VAL A 93 -4.50 14.79 -6.71
C VAL A 93 -4.50 15.87 -7.79
N TYR A 94 -4.88 17.11 -7.49
CA TYR A 94 -4.93 18.21 -8.48
C TYR A 94 -3.54 18.57 -9.01
N SER A 95 -2.51 18.46 -8.19
CA SER A 95 -1.13 18.63 -8.62
C SER A 95 -0.69 17.59 -9.66
N LEU A 96 -1.14 16.33 -9.53
CA LEU A 96 -0.84 15.25 -10.46
C LEU A 96 -1.78 15.22 -11.68
N PHE A 97 -3.00 15.71 -11.52
CA PHE A 97 -4.05 15.78 -12.55
C PHE A 97 -4.60 17.20 -12.67
N PRO A 98 -3.87 18.11 -13.34
CA PRO A 98 -4.26 19.53 -13.42
C PRO A 98 -5.62 19.78 -14.10
N ASP A 99 -6.10 18.84 -14.90
CA ASP A 99 -7.40 18.93 -15.57
C ASP A 99 -8.59 18.58 -14.63
N PHE A 100 -8.33 18.07 -13.43
CA PHE A 100 -9.39 17.77 -12.47
C PHE A 100 -9.77 19.05 -11.70
N SER A 101 -11.06 19.34 -11.69
CA SER A 101 -11.60 20.55 -11.04
C SER A 101 -12.24 20.27 -9.68
N SER A 102 -12.81 19.08 -9.48
CA SER A 102 -13.30 18.68 -8.16
C SER A 102 -13.49 17.17 -8.02
N ILE A 103 -13.46 16.71 -6.76
CA ILE A 103 -13.71 15.33 -6.35
C ILE A 103 -14.97 15.33 -5.47
N ASP A 104 -15.98 14.60 -5.87
CA ASP A 104 -17.20 14.42 -5.08
C ASP A 104 -17.35 12.97 -4.59
N ILE A 105 -17.61 12.81 -3.29
CA ILE A 105 -17.80 11.51 -2.66
C ILE A 105 -19.23 11.42 -2.17
N GLN A 106 -20.04 10.61 -2.84
CA GLN A 106 -21.45 10.42 -2.55
C GLN A 106 -21.69 9.11 -1.79
N ALA A 107 -22.45 9.21 -0.69
CA ALA A 107 -22.94 8.08 0.06
C ALA A 107 -24.38 7.77 -0.39
N HIS A 108 -24.65 6.55 -0.78
CA HIS A 108 -25.98 6.06 -1.12
C HIS A 108 -26.45 5.07 -0.06
N GLU A 109 -27.57 5.37 0.58
CA GLU A 109 -28.18 4.45 1.54
C GLU A 109 -28.87 3.29 0.82
N LEU A 110 -28.58 2.08 1.25
CA LEU A 110 -29.27 0.89 0.75
C LEU A 110 -30.60 0.75 1.49
N ASN A 111 -31.70 0.79 0.76
CA ASN A 111 -33.01 0.60 1.35
C ASN A 111 -33.24 -0.88 1.72
N LEU A 112 -34.27 -1.15 2.56
CA LEU A 112 -34.55 -2.50 3.05
C LEU A 112 -34.84 -3.53 1.93
N GLY A 113 -35.42 -3.09 0.80
CA GLY A 113 -35.71 -3.94 -0.36
C GLY A 113 -34.43 -4.35 -1.08
N GLU A 114 -33.51 -3.39 -1.30
CA GLU A 114 -32.18 -3.62 -1.90
C GLU A 114 -31.36 -4.56 -1.03
N ARG A 115 -31.34 -4.35 0.29
CA ARG A 115 -30.65 -5.22 1.24
C ARG A 115 -31.16 -6.66 1.20
N LYS A 116 -32.47 -6.85 1.13
CA LYS A 116 -33.10 -8.19 1.00
C LYS A 116 -32.71 -8.86 -0.32
N SER A 117 -32.75 -8.12 -1.42
CA SER A 117 -32.37 -8.63 -2.73
C SER A 117 -30.91 -9.04 -2.80
N LEU A 118 -29.98 -8.19 -2.26
CA LEU A 118 -28.58 -8.50 -2.17
C LEU A 118 -28.31 -9.74 -1.30
N ARG A 119 -28.98 -9.85 -0.15
CA ARG A 119 -28.84 -11.01 0.74
C ARG A 119 -29.25 -12.31 0.05
N LEU A 120 -30.33 -12.30 -0.74
CA LEU A 120 -30.76 -13.45 -1.52
C LEU A 120 -29.75 -13.84 -2.61
N VAL A 121 -29.21 -12.88 -3.32
CA VAL A 121 -28.18 -13.13 -4.36
C VAL A 121 -26.94 -13.78 -3.77
N TYR A 122 -26.48 -13.30 -2.63
CA TYR A 122 -25.25 -13.82 -2.01
C TYR A 122 -25.46 -15.14 -1.28
N SER A 123 -26.61 -15.37 -0.64
CA SER A 123 -26.94 -16.70 -0.08
C SER A 123 -27.01 -17.76 -1.18
N ASN A 124 -27.67 -17.46 -2.29
CA ASN A 124 -27.76 -18.39 -3.43
C ASN A 124 -26.39 -18.66 -4.08
N ALA A 125 -25.44 -17.69 -4.05
CA ALA A 125 -24.10 -17.90 -4.59
C ALA A 125 -23.23 -18.80 -3.69
N ILE A 126 -23.51 -18.86 -2.39
CA ILE A 126 -22.86 -19.77 -1.44
C ILE A 126 -23.45 -21.17 -1.55
N ASP A 127 -24.76 -21.27 -1.67
CA ASP A 127 -25.50 -22.58 -1.76
C ASP A 127 -25.18 -23.35 -3.04
N GLN A 128 -24.74 -22.68 -4.13
CA GLN A 128 -24.36 -23.36 -5.38
C GLN A 128 -23.02 -24.12 -5.29
N LYS A 129 -22.26 -24.00 -4.19
CA LYS A 129 -21.00 -24.72 -3.99
C LYS A 129 -21.10 -26.02 -3.19
N ASP A 130 -22.23 -26.30 -2.54
CA ASP A 130 -22.40 -27.49 -1.72
C ASP A 130 -23.79 -28.14 -1.97
N ASP A 131 -23.84 -29.17 -2.81
CA ASP A 131 -25.04 -29.95 -3.15
C ASP A 131 -25.56 -30.82 -1.98
N ASN A 132 -25.09 -30.64 -0.74
CA ASN A 132 -25.39 -31.54 0.38
C ASN A 132 -25.88 -30.86 1.66
N ILE A 133 -26.40 -29.62 1.63
CA ILE A 133 -26.93 -28.99 2.85
C ILE A 133 -28.45 -29.16 2.88
N PRO A 134 -29.02 -29.83 3.92
CA PRO A 134 -30.49 -29.97 4.06
C PRO A 134 -31.10 -28.60 4.33
N GLN A 135 -32.16 -28.31 3.59
CA GLN A 135 -33.03 -27.13 3.81
C GLN A 135 -33.67 -27.21 5.20
N ASN A 136 -33.06 -26.64 6.19
CA ASN A 136 -33.66 -26.36 7.48
C ASN A 136 -33.69 -24.84 7.67
N ASP A 137 -34.81 -24.33 8.22
CA ASP A 137 -35.13 -22.91 8.41
C ASP A 137 -34.16 -22.07 9.27
N ASN A 138 -33.04 -22.65 9.68
CA ASN A 138 -31.88 -21.94 10.25
C ASN A 138 -30.89 -21.63 9.13
N ILE A 139 -31.09 -20.51 8.47
CA ILE A 139 -30.08 -19.93 7.59
C ILE A 139 -28.77 -19.82 8.39
N PRO A 140 -27.69 -20.54 8.01
CA PRO A 140 -26.41 -20.38 8.71
C PRO A 140 -26.03 -18.92 8.71
N PRO A 141 -25.40 -18.41 9.78
CA PRO A 141 -24.98 -17.01 9.81
C PRO A 141 -24.11 -16.74 8.59
N VAL A 142 -24.60 -15.89 7.71
CA VAL A 142 -23.89 -15.51 6.50
C VAL A 142 -22.58 -14.84 6.95
N PRO A 143 -21.39 -15.29 6.53
CA PRO A 143 -20.13 -14.80 7.04
C PRO A 143 -19.81 -13.38 6.55
N PHE A 144 -20.82 -12.62 6.17
CA PHE A 144 -20.66 -11.24 5.71
C PHE A 144 -21.80 -10.36 6.22
N HIS A 145 -21.48 -9.09 6.47
CA HIS A 145 -22.45 -8.06 6.80
C HIS A 145 -22.77 -7.22 5.56
N LEU A 146 -24.06 -6.94 5.34
CA LEU A 146 -24.47 -5.96 4.34
C LEU A 146 -24.26 -4.56 4.90
N LYS A 147 -23.50 -3.75 4.18
CA LYS A 147 -23.29 -2.33 4.51
C LYS A 147 -24.62 -1.58 4.43
N ASP A 148 -24.78 -0.59 5.29
CA ASP A 148 -25.94 0.31 5.24
C ASP A 148 -25.85 1.29 4.08
N LYS A 149 -24.63 1.65 3.69
CA LYS A 149 -24.31 2.63 2.66
C LYS A 149 -23.22 2.10 1.73
N VAL A 150 -23.34 2.47 0.47
CA VAL A 150 -22.28 2.32 -0.52
C VAL A 150 -21.78 3.70 -0.93
N TYR A 151 -20.50 3.81 -1.28
CA TYR A 151 -19.86 5.07 -1.63
C TYR A 151 -19.43 5.07 -3.08
N ARG A 152 -19.49 6.24 -3.71
CA ARG A 152 -19.01 6.47 -5.07
C ARG A 152 -18.16 7.74 -5.11
N VAL A 153 -17.03 7.68 -5.75
CA VAL A 153 -16.19 8.84 -6.05
C VAL A 153 -16.44 9.26 -7.50
N THR A 154 -16.76 10.52 -7.69
CA THR A 154 -17.01 11.15 -8.98
C THR A 154 -16.01 12.28 -9.18
N ILE A 155 -15.39 12.31 -10.37
CA ILE A 155 -14.41 13.32 -10.76
C ILE A 155 -15.06 14.28 -11.74
N PHE A 156 -14.91 15.56 -11.47
CA PHE A 156 -15.21 16.64 -12.41
C PHE A 156 -13.90 17.09 -13.06
N SER A 157 -13.91 17.31 -14.34
CA SER A 157 -12.73 17.71 -15.10
C SER A 157 -13.11 18.73 -16.15
N ASP A 158 -12.30 19.75 -16.32
CA ASP A 158 -12.50 20.80 -17.33
C ASP A 158 -12.37 20.24 -18.75
N ALA A 159 -11.67 19.11 -18.91
CA ALA A 159 -11.53 18.42 -20.19
C ALA A 159 -12.75 17.55 -20.57
N LEU A 160 -13.70 17.34 -19.65
CA LEU A 160 -14.84 16.43 -19.83
C LEU A 160 -16.17 17.18 -19.71
N ASN A 161 -17.10 16.89 -20.62
CA ASN A 161 -18.45 17.50 -20.61
C ASN A 161 -19.37 16.95 -19.50
N GLN A 162 -18.98 15.84 -18.86
CA GLN A 162 -19.78 15.17 -17.82
C GLN A 162 -18.87 14.63 -16.72
N PRO A 163 -19.34 14.63 -15.47
CA PRO A 163 -18.62 13.97 -14.37
C PRO A 163 -18.45 12.48 -14.66
N VAL A 164 -17.29 11.95 -14.28
CA VAL A 164 -16.94 10.54 -14.51
C VAL A 164 -16.69 9.85 -13.17
N SER A 165 -17.24 8.64 -13.01
CA SER A 165 -16.94 7.82 -11.86
C SER A 165 -15.46 7.43 -11.87
N LEU A 166 -14.77 7.56 -10.72
CA LEU A 166 -13.38 7.15 -10.56
C LEU A 166 -13.18 5.66 -10.92
N ALA A 167 -14.19 4.81 -10.68
CA ALA A 167 -14.19 3.40 -11.08
C ALA A 167 -14.02 3.19 -12.60
N SER A 168 -14.44 4.17 -13.41
CA SER A 168 -14.33 4.13 -14.89
C SER A 168 -13.05 4.77 -15.44
N MET A 169 -12.22 5.34 -14.57
CA MET A 169 -10.94 5.95 -14.96
C MET A 169 -9.89 4.91 -15.36
N SER A 170 -8.79 5.38 -15.94
CA SER A 170 -7.65 4.53 -16.31
C SER A 170 -7.07 3.80 -15.09
N THR A 171 -6.43 2.66 -15.32
CA THR A 171 -5.75 1.91 -14.26
C THR A 171 -4.69 2.77 -13.55
N GLY A 172 -3.93 3.57 -14.32
CA GLY A 172 -2.93 4.47 -13.74
C GLY A 172 -3.53 5.55 -12.84
N THR A 173 -4.64 6.16 -13.25
CA THR A 173 -5.37 7.13 -12.41
C THR A 173 -5.85 6.48 -11.12
N LYS A 174 -6.49 5.31 -11.22
CA LYS A 174 -6.93 4.55 -10.04
C LYS A 174 -5.77 4.15 -9.13
N ARG A 175 -4.64 3.73 -9.70
CA ARG A 175 -3.43 3.38 -8.94
C ARG A 175 -2.91 4.57 -8.13
N ILE A 176 -2.85 5.76 -8.72
CA ILE A 176 -2.42 6.98 -8.01
C ILE A 176 -3.39 7.33 -6.88
N PHE A 177 -4.71 7.30 -7.13
CA PHE A 177 -5.69 7.54 -6.08
C PHE A 177 -5.57 6.55 -4.92
N TRP A 178 -5.39 5.28 -5.24
CA TRP A 178 -5.21 4.22 -4.25
C TRP A 178 -3.94 4.42 -3.42
N LEU A 179 -2.82 4.74 -4.07
CA LEU A 179 -1.55 5.03 -3.37
C LEU A 179 -1.70 6.25 -2.46
N LEU A 180 -2.22 7.37 -2.97
CA LEU A 180 -2.40 8.57 -2.17
C LEU A 180 -3.34 8.32 -0.98
N ALA A 181 -4.48 7.63 -1.19
CA ALA A 181 -5.37 7.26 -0.09
C ALA A 181 -4.64 6.47 1.00
N ASN A 182 -3.85 5.44 0.62
CA ASN A 182 -3.04 4.66 1.57
C ASN A 182 -2.03 5.53 2.32
N ILE A 183 -1.34 6.44 1.62
CA ILE A 183 -0.33 7.32 2.19
C ILE A 183 -0.95 8.28 3.21
N PHE A 184 -2.02 8.96 2.84
CA PHE A 184 -2.67 9.92 3.75
C PHE A 184 -3.32 9.23 4.95
N ILE A 185 -3.93 8.06 4.77
CA ILE A 185 -4.49 7.28 5.89
C ILE A 185 -3.36 6.74 6.79
N ALA A 186 -2.26 6.27 6.23
CA ALA A 186 -1.10 5.83 7.01
C ALA A 186 -0.51 6.99 7.84
N SER A 187 -0.43 8.18 7.27
CA SER A 187 -0.02 9.38 8.00
C SER A 187 -0.96 9.73 9.16
N CYS A 188 -2.29 9.66 8.94
CA CYS A 188 -3.28 9.89 9.99
C CYS A 188 -3.20 8.86 11.13
N ASN A 189 -2.87 7.62 10.82
CA ASN A 189 -2.76 6.53 11.79
C ASN A 189 -1.36 6.41 12.40
N HIS A 190 -0.44 7.31 12.09
CA HIS A 190 0.94 7.31 12.58
C HIS A 190 1.67 5.98 12.36
N VAL A 191 1.43 5.35 11.21
CA VAL A 191 2.07 4.08 10.83
C VAL A 191 3.59 4.25 10.82
N SER A 192 4.31 3.35 11.47
CA SER A 192 5.78 3.42 11.63
C SER A 192 6.53 3.13 10.34
N CYS A 193 5.99 2.22 9.52
CA CYS A 193 6.59 1.81 8.26
C CYS A 193 5.52 1.50 7.21
N ILE A 194 5.73 1.97 5.98
CA ILE A 194 4.91 1.62 4.84
C ILE A 194 5.78 1.00 3.75
N GLY A 195 5.39 -0.19 3.29
CA GLY A 195 5.97 -0.86 2.14
C GLY A 195 5.09 -0.65 0.91
N ILE A 196 5.67 -0.27 -0.23
CA ILE A 196 4.96 -0.15 -1.50
C ILE A 196 5.62 -1.05 -2.52
N GLU A 197 4.86 -2.01 -3.05
CA GLU A 197 5.34 -2.90 -4.08
C GLU A 197 5.15 -2.27 -5.47
N GLU A 198 6.23 -2.26 -6.26
CA GLU A 198 6.25 -1.74 -7.64
C GLU A 198 5.51 -0.41 -7.79
N LEU A 199 5.98 0.62 -7.09
CA LEU A 199 5.36 1.96 -7.07
C LEU A 199 5.06 2.48 -8.48
N GLU A 200 5.93 2.20 -9.43
CA GLU A 200 5.86 2.67 -10.81
C GLU A 200 4.81 1.97 -11.68
N THR A 201 4.25 0.84 -11.22
CA THR A 201 3.32 0.04 -12.03
C THR A 201 2.10 0.86 -12.44
N SER A 202 1.85 0.89 -13.75
CA SER A 202 0.75 1.65 -14.40
C SER A 202 0.84 3.18 -14.26
N ILE A 203 1.93 3.73 -13.72
CA ILE A 203 2.13 5.17 -13.56
C ILE A 203 3.07 5.69 -14.65
N HIS A 204 2.69 6.81 -15.27
CA HIS A 204 3.53 7.43 -16.28
C HIS A 204 4.83 7.95 -15.66
N PRO A 205 6.02 7.65 -16.24
CA PRO A 205 7.32 8.02 -15.63
C PRO A 205 7.45 9.50 -15.26
N LYS A 206 6.84 10.40 -16.03
CA LYS A 206 6.85 11.84 -15.75
C LYS A 206 6.19 12.19 -14.41
N MET A 207 5.18 11.41 -13.98
CA MET A 207 4.45 11.64 -12.74
C MET A 207 5.15 11.05 -11.52
N LEU A 208 6.08 10.11 -11.71
CA LEU A 208 6.77 9.42 -10.60
C LEU A 208 7.54 10.39 -9.70
N LYS A 209 8.20 11.40 -10.29
CA LYS A 209 8.94 12.39 -9.51
C LYS A 209 8.05 13.18 -8.57
N ASP A 210 6.94 13.69 -9.10
CA ASP A 210 6.01 14.51 -8.34
C ASP A 210 5.29 13.67 -7.27
N LEU A 211 4.91 12.44 -7.62
CA LEU A 211 4.34 11.48 -6.68
C LEU A 211 5.31 11.15 -5.53
N LEU A 212 6.61 10.90 -5.81
CA LEU A 212 7.63 10.66 -4.79
C LEU A 212 7.81 11.88 -3.87
N SER A 213 7.74 13.11 -4.41
CA SER A 213 7.81 14.34 -3.60
C SER A 213 6.62 14.39 -2.63
N ILE A 214 5.40 14.22 -3.13
CA ILE A 214 4.17 14.21 -2.33
C ILE A 214 4.25 13.13 -1.22
N ILE A 215 4.63 11.91 -1.56
CA ILE A 215 4.77 10.82 -0.59
C ILE A 215 5.79 11.18 0.50
N SER A 216 6.95 11.72 0.10
CA SER A 216 8.02 12.10 1.03
C SER A 216 7.61 13.24 1.97
N GLU A 217 6.82 14.20 1.49
CA GLU A 217 6.31 15.31 2.29
C GLU A 217 5.20 14.86 3.25
N THR A 218 4.33 13.94 2.81
CA THR A 218 3.22 13.44 3.63
C THR A 218 3.70 12.49 4.75
N LEU A 219 4.75 11.71 4.48
CA LEU A 219 5.28 10.67 5.39
C LEU A 219 6.53 11.14 6.17
N GLU A 220 6.51 12.32 6.78
CA GLU A 220 7.68 12.91 7.46
C GLU A 220 8.33 11.99 8.49
N ASN A 221 7.53 11.25 9.27
CA ASN A 221 7.98 10.40 10.37
C ASN A 221 7.80 8.90 10.12
N THR A 222 7.35 8.52 8.92
CA THR A 222 7.10 7.13 8.54
C THR A 222 8.24 6.60 7.68
N CYS A 223 8.77 5.41 8.01
CA CYS A 223 9.74 4.74 7.15
C CYS A 223 9.05 4.27 5.87
N LEU A 224 9.55 4.70 4.71
CA LEU A 224 9.06 4.27 3.41
C LEU A 224 10.02 3.26 2.78
N VAL A 225 9.51 2.08 2.46
CA VAL A 225 10.22 1.02 1.73
C VAL A 225 9.50 0.79 0.40
N ILE A 226 10.23 0.91 -0.71
CA ILE A 226 9.67 0.71 -2.05
C ILE A 226 10.42 -0.41 -2.74
N SER A 227 9.71 -1.40 -3.28
CA SER A 227 10.28 -2.31 -4.26
C SER A 227 10.06 -1.76 -5.66
N SER A 228 11.02 -2.00 -6.56
CA SER A 228 10.94 -1.52 -7.95
C SER A 228 11.77 -2.38 -8.89
N HIS A 229 11.25 -2.58 -10.07
CA HIS A 229 11.94 -3.15 -11.23
C HIS A 229 12.19 -2.10 -12.33
N SER A 230 12.07 -0.80 -12.02
CA SER A 230 12.19 0.28 -12.98
C SER A 230 13.42 1.16 -12.76
N PRO A 231 14.32 1.28 -13.74
CA PRO A 231 15.42 2.22 -13.71
C PRO A 231 14.95 3.67 -13.60
N TYR A 232 13.74 3.98 -14.10
CA TYR A 232 13.16 5.34 -14.05
C TYR A 232 12.80 5.77 -12.63
N LEU A 233 12.39 4.85 -11.75
CA LEU A 233 12.14 5.20 -10.35
C LEU A 233 13.47 5.41 -9.61
N VAL A 234 14.41 4.51 -9.82
CA VAL A 234 15.71 4.53 -9.14
C VAL A 234 16.49 5.82 -9.39
N GLN A 235 16.38 6.44 -10.58
CA GLN A 235 17.07 7.71 -10.88
C GLN A 235 16.64 8.89 -10.00
N TYR A 236 15.46 8.85 -9.39
CA TYR A 236 14.98 9.90 -8.48
C TYR A 236 15.45 9.72 -7.03
N LEU A 237 16.08 8.59 -6.73
CA LEU A 237 16.55 8.25 -5.38
C LEU A 237 18.06 8.49 -5.27
N LYS A 238 18.52 8.78 -4.06
CA LYS A 238 19.97 8.88 -3.79
C LYS A 238 20.55 7.46 -3.73
N PRO A 239 21.74 7.20 -4.31
CA PRO A 239 22.33 5.85 -4.30
C PRO A 239 22.40 5.22 -2.91
N ARG A 240 22.67 5.98 -1.86
CA ARG A 240 22.68 5.51 -0.47
C ARG A 240 21.33 5.03 0.07
N GLN A 241 20.23 5.30 -0.64
CA GLN A 241 18.89 4.83 -0.28
C GLN A 241 18.54 3.50 -0.98
N LEU A 242 19.40 3.05 -1.89
CA LEU A 242 19.16 1.88 -2.71
C LEU A 242 19.71 0.62 -2.03
N TYR A 243 18.87 -0.41 -2.02
CA TYR A 243 19.22 -1.76 -1.66
C TYR A 243 19.09 -2.64 -2.90
N VAL A 244 20.12 -3.39 -3.20
CA VAL A 244 20.13 -4.34 -4.32
C VAL A 244 19.86 -5.72 -3.78
N GLY A 245 18.77 -6.33 -4.27
CA GLY A 245 18.41 -7.72 -3.98
C GLY A 245 19.18 -8.67 -4.88
N SER A 246 19.75 -9.73 -4.31
CA SER A 246 20.39 -10.82 -5.05
C SER A 246 20.05 -12.16 -4.42
N MET A 247 19.92 -13.19 -5.25
CA MET A 247 19.78 -14.56 -4.76
C MET A 247 21.17 -15.12 -4.43
N GLN A 248 21.29 -15.67 -3.24
CA GLN A 248 22.45 -16.41 -2.79
C GLN A 248 22.33 -17.90 -3.14
N GLU A 249 23.42 -18.63 -2.97
CA GLU A 249 23.37 -20.10 -2.95
C GLU A 249 22.32 -20.55 -1.93
N LEU A 250 21.59 -21.60 -2.22
CA LEU A 250 20.45 -22.12 -1.45
C LEU A 250 19.13 -21.32 -1.55
N GLY A 251 19.01 -20.37 -2.47
CA GLY A 251 17.75 -19.66 -2.71
C GLY A 251 17.39 -18.58 -1.65
N ILE A 252 18.37 -18.17 -0.86
CA ILE A 252 18.18 -17.10 0.13
C ILE A 252 18.34 -15.74 -0.56
N ALA A 253 17.32 -14.89 -0.49
CA ALA A 253 17.40 -13.51 -0.96
C ALA A 253 18.23 -12.68 0.01
N GLN A 254 19.19 -11.93 -0.51
CA GLN A 254 20.01 -10.99 0.24
C GLN A 254 19.87 -9.60 -0.33
N PHE A 255 19.65 -8.62 0.55
CA PHE A 255 19.58 -7.20 0.19
C PHE A 255 20.80 -6.48 0.76
N ARG A 256 21.54 -5.81 -0.12
CA ARG A 256 22.74 -5.04 0.25
C ARG A 256 22.62 -3.61 -0.21
N ARG A 257 22.93 -2.69 0.69
CA ARG A 257 22.87 -1.25 0.42
C ARG A 257 24.02 -0.81 -0.45
N ILE A 258 23.81 0.24 -1.26
CA ILE A 258 24.91 0.95 -1.91
C ILE A 258 25.74 1.68 -0.84
N ALA A 259 27.04 1.39 -0.80
CA ALA A 259 27.93 1.99 0.17
C ALA A 259 28.07 3.51 -0.05
N SER A 260 27.85 4.29 1.00
CA SER A 260 27.94 5.76 0.94
C SER A 260 29.31 6.26 0.44
N THR A 261 30.39 5.54 0.76
CA THR A 261 31.75 5.81 0.29
C THR A 261 31.95 5.57 -1.21
N LYS A 262 31.07 4.80 -1.84
CA LYS A 262 31.13 4.42 -3.27
C LYS A 262 30.17 5.22 -4.15
N GLU A 263 29.29 6.03 -3.56
CA GLU A 263 28.27 6.81 -4.27
C GLU A 263 28.84 7.64 -5.43
N LYS A 264 29.89 8.43 -5.16
CA LYS A 264 30.56 9.24 -6.20
C LYS A 264 31.15 8.39 -7.33
N LYS A 265 31.72 7.23 -6.99
CA LYS A 265 32.29 6.30 -7.97
C LYS A 265 31.20 5.73 -8.88
N LEU A 266 30.06 5.34 -8.30
CA LEU A 266 28.90 4.84 -9.04
C LEU A 266 28.33 5.90 -10.00
N LEU A 267 28.12 7.13 -9.51
CA LEU A 267 27.66 8.26 -10.32
C LEU A 267 28.58 8.56 -11.50
N ASN A 268 29.90 8.57 -11.28
CA ASN A 268 30.88 8.83 -12.32
C ASN A 268 30.91 7.68 -13.36
N ALA A 269 30.81 6.44 -12.91
CA ALA A 269 30.75 5.29 -13.80
C ALA A 269 29.51 5.34 -14.70
N ALA A 270 28.32 5.55 -14.13
CA ALA A 270 27.09 5.71 -14.92
C ALA A 270 27.24 6.80 -15.99
N ARG A 271 27.74 7.99 -15.60
CA ARG A 271 27.97 9.10 -16.53
C ARG A 271 28.97 8.76 -17.65
N SER A 272 30.03 7.98 -17.37
CA SER A 272 31.00 7.59 -18.38
C SER A 272 30.42 6.69 -19.47
N TYR A 273 29.34 5.97 -19.16
CA TYR A 273 28.56 5.18 -20.11
C TYR A 273 27.37 5.95 -20.72
N GLY A 274 27.16 7.21 -20.33
CA GLY A 274 26.02 8.02 -20.79
C GLY A 274 24.67 7.58 -20.21
N LEU A 275 24.69 6.84 -19.10
CA LEU A 275 23.50 6.26 -18.45
C LEU A 275 23.12 7.02 -17.19
N SER A 276 21.84 6.93 -16.82
CA SER A 276 21.40 7.25 -15.47
C SER A 276 21.90 6.20 -14.47
N VAL A 277 21.90 6.53 -13.18
CA VAL A 277 22.29 5.55 -12.14
C VAL A 277 21.40 4.32 -12.16
N GLY A 278 20.09 4.51 -12.38
CA GLY A 278 19.13 3.42 -12.49
C GLY A 278 19.49 2.49 -13.66
N GLU A 279 19.60 3.03 -14.87
CA GLU A 279 19.97 2.24 -16.05
C GLU A 279 21.28 1.48 -15.86
N TYR A 280 22.31 2.16 -15.33
CA TYR A 280 23.60 1.53 -15.10
C TYR A 280 23.53 0.38 -14.07
N LEU A 281 22.78 0.55 -12.97
CA LEU A 281 22.58 -0.52 -12.00
C LEU A 281 21.83 -1.71 -12.61
N PHE A 282 20.80 -1.45 -13.41
CA PHE A 282 20.05 -2.50 -14.08
C PHE A 282 20.89 -3.25 -15.13
N GLU A 283 21.75 -2.56 -15.88
CA GLU A 283 22.72 -3.22 -16.76
C GLU A 283 23.69 -4.12 -15.98
N LEU A 284 24.18 -3.67 -14.82
CA LEU A 284 25.06 -4.49 -13.98
C LEU A 284 24.33 -5.71 -13.39
N MET A 285 23.03 -5.60 -13.12
CA MET A 285 22.21 -6.70 -12.59
C MET A 285 21.80 -7.71 -13.65
N SER A 286 21.53 -7.26 -14.88
CA SER A 286 21.10 -8.11 -16.00
C SER A 286 22.25 -8.68 -16.84
N GLY A 287 23.48 -8.20 -16.62
CA GLY A 287 24.66 -8.59 -17.38
C GLY A 287 25.26 -9.95 -16.96
N GLU A 288 26.34 -10.31 -17.62
CA GLU A 288 27.12 -11.52 -17.30
C GLU A 288 27.75 -11.45 -15.88
N SER A 289 28.30 -12.57 -15.42
CA SER A 289 28.93 -12.71 -14.09
C SER A 289 29.96 -11.62 -13.76
N SER A 290 30.67 -11.09 -14.77
CA SER A 290 31.61 -9.97 -14.62
C SER A 290 30.94 -8.64 -14.25
N SER A 291 29.73 -8.40 -14.79
CA SER A 291 28.92 -7.21 -14.48
C SER A 291 28.43 -7.26 -13.03
N PHE A 292 27.99 -8.43 -12.59
CA PHE A 292 27.56 -8.63 -11.20
C PHE A 292 28.72 -8.46 -10.20
N GLN A 293 29.93 -8.92 -10.53
CA GLN A 293 31.14 -8.64 -9.73
C GLN A 293 31.43 -7.15 -9.64
N THR A 294 31.24 -6.42 -10.74
CA THR A 294 31.38 -4.96 -10.74
C THR A 294 30.34 -4.31 -9.82
N LEU A 295 29.10 -4.77 -9.82
CA LEU A 295 28.04 -4.31 -8.93
C LEU A 295 28.41 -4.52 -7.46
N GLN A 296 28.96 -5.66 -7.10
CA GLN A 296 29.39 -5.95 -5.72
C GLN A 296 30.41 -4.96 -5.17
N ASN A 297 31.24 -4.35 -6.04
CA ASN A 297 32.19 -3.32 -5.61
C ASN A 297 31.53 -2.02 -5.11
N TYR A 298 30.25 -1.81 -5.40
CA TYR A 298 29.49 -0.64 -4.93
C TYR A 298 28.69 -0.92 -3.68
N LEU A 299 28.47 -2.19 -3.34
CA LEU A 299 27.67 -2.59 -2.20
C LEU A 299 28.46 -2.52 -0.89
N GLU A 300 27.75 -2.35 0.22
CA GLU A 300 28.33 -2.45 1.56
C GLU A 300 28.86 -3.88 1.78
N GLY A 301 30.05 -3.98 2.41
CA GLY A 301 30.59 -5.26 2.88
C GLY A 301 29.76 -5.85 4.02
N PHE A 302 29.96 -7.13 4.27
CA PHE A 302 29.48 -7.78 5.49
C PHE A 302 30.28 -7.27 6.69
#